data_68d942bbae3ceef38468e7f260cf7078
#
_entry.id   68d942bbae3ceef38468e7f260cf7078
#
_cell.length_a   1.000
_cell.length_b   1.000
_cell.length_c   1.000
_cell.angle_alpha   90.00
_cell.angle_beta   90.00
_cell.angle_gamma   90.00
#
_symmetry.space_group_name_H-M   'P 1'
#
loop_
_entity.id
_entity.type
_entity.pdbx_description
1 polymer ?
#
loop_
_entity_poly.entity_id
_entity_poly.type
_entity_poly.pdbx_seq_one_letter_code
_entity_poly.pdbx_strand_id
1 'polypeptide(L)'
;MNPARRRVLATLGLAAAYPGLAGATVVARTEGNKEQLALWYERPAGPWVEALPVGNGRLGAMVYGRPLQERLQLNEDTLWAGGPYRFDNPGFKTALPRVRALIDAGRFIEARDLVSKDMIAKPATQMPYGAAGDLLLDFHGLTPTAAYRRSLDLDTAIATTRFTSGGARHVRETFASAPDQVIVLHLQASGGGTLDFDVGYRHPRQVDYGKANYDGKSADDPSAATGAPWDVKEDLEESKRPASLAIRADGPRALLVEGRNADAAGVKGVLRYAVRVQAMGDGKVDVEGGRLRVRGAREVTLLIGAATSFVNFRDTSGDPVQAVRTR
;
A
#
# COMPACT_ATOMS: atom_id res chain seq x y z
N MET A 1 23.59 1.45 6.10
CA MET A 1 22.56 0.39 6.26
C MET A 1 22.59 -0.06 7.71
N ASN A 2 21.49 0.11 8.46
CA ASN A 2 21.47 -0.17 9.90
C ASN A 2 21.54 -1.69 10.14
N PRO A 3 22.52 -2.21 10.89
CA PRO A 3 22.70 -3.64 11.17
C PRO A 3 21.50 -4.30 11.86
N ALA A 4 20.64 -3.52 12.54
CA ALA A 4 19.43 -4.01 13.18
C ALA A 4 18.42 -4.60 12.16
N ARG A 5 18.34 -4.03 10.95
CA ARG A 5 17.43 -4.54 9.89
C ARG A 5 17.83 -5.93 9.37
N ARG A 6 19.14 -6.22 9.30
CA ARG A 6 19.65 -7.55 8.90
C ARG A 6 19.37 -8.61 9.96
N ARG A 7 19.37 -8.24 11.25
CA ARG A 7 19.17 -9.21 12.34
C ARG A 7 17.73 -9.67 12.47
N VAL A 8 16.74 -8.81 12.19
CA VAL A 8 15.32 -9.18 12.25
C VAL A 8 14.97 -10.20 11.16
N LEU A 9 15.45 -9.98 9.93
CA LEU A 9 15.21 -10.94 8.83
C LEU A 9 16.00 -12.25 9.01
N ALA A 10 17.22 -12.20 9.54
CA ALA A 10 18.01 -13.40 9.85
C ALA A 10 17.38 -14.23 10.97
N THR A 11 16.75 -13.61 11.96
CA THR A 11 16.10 -14.34 13.07
C THR A 11 14.80 -15.00 12.61
N LEU A 12 14.03 -14.36 11.72
CA LEU A 12 12.82 -14.94 11.14
C LEU A 12 13.12 -16.10 10.16
N GLY A 13 14.21 -15.99 9.39
CA GLY A 13 14.64 -17.06 8.47
C GLY A 13 15.23 -18.29 9.17
N LEU A 14 15.86 -18.13 10.32
CA LEU A 14 16.49 -19.23 11.08
C LEU A 14 15.46 -20.05 11.90
N ALA A 15 14.39 -19.43 12.36
CA ALA A 15 13.34 -20.17 13.08
C ALA A 15 12.60 -21.19 12.21
N ALA A 16 12.54 -21.00 10.90
CA ALA A 16 11.93 -21.94 9.97
C ALA A 16 12.83 -23.14 9.60
N ALA A 17 14.15 -23.08 9.92
CA ALA A 17 15.13 -24.08 9.48
C ALA A 17 15.62 -25.04 10.57
N TYR A 18 15.31 -24.83 11.88
CA TYR A 18 15.79 -25.69 12.96
C TYR A 18 14.70 -25.98 14.02
N PRO A 19 14.14 -27.18 14.04
CA PRO A 19 13.28 -27.63 15.15
C PRO A 19 14.16 -28.09 16.31
N GLY A 20 14.59 -27.16 17.18
CA GLY A 20 15.45 -27.54 18.30
C GLY A 20 15.94 -26.41 19.19
N LEU A 21 15.66 -25.15 18.88
CA LEU A 21 16.02 -24.02 19.74
C LEU A 21 14.81 -23.48 20.51
N ALA A 22 14.33 -24.29 21.46
CA ALA A 22 13.52 -23.78 22.56
C ALA A 22 14.42 -22.97 23.49
N GLY A 23 14.21 -21.65 23.54
CA GLY A 23 14.87 -20.81 24.57
C GLY A 23 15.62 -19.59 24.09
N ALA A 24 15.21 -18.92 23.03
CA ALA A 24 15.64 -17.55 22.81
C ALA A 24 14.82 -16.62 23.73
N THR A 25 15.30 -16.43 24.96
CA THR A 25 14.83 -15.37 25.85
C THR A 25 15.10 -14.05 25.15
N VAL A 26 14.04 -13.37 24.71
CA VAL A 26 14.14 -11.96 24.30
C VAL A 26 14.58 -11.18 25.54
N VAL A 27 15.88 -10.91 25.66
CA VAL A 27 16.40 -10.00 26.68
C VAL A 27 15.78 -8.64 26.38
N ALA A 28 14.81 -8.24 27.20
CA ALA A 28 14.33 -6.89 27.22
C ALA A 28 15.54 -5.99 27.55
N ARG A 29 16.07 -5.31 26.56
CA ARG A 29 17.06 -4.25 26.78
C ARG A 29 16.36 -3.14 27.58
N THR A 30 16.69 -3.03 28.85
CA THR A 30 16.51 -1.81 29.61
C THR A 30 17.51 -0.78 29.07
N GLU A 31 17.13 -0.14 27.96
CA GLU A 31 17.85 1.04 27.50
C GLU A 31 17.46 2.20 28.41
N GLY A 32 18.45 2.80 29.04
CA GLY A 32 18.28 4.04 29.76
C GLY A 32 17.65 5.12 28.88
N ASN A 33 16.75 5.85 29.45
CA ASN A 33 15.90 6.97 29.02
C ASN A 33 16.38 7.78 27.80
N LYS A 34 16.54 7.16 26.63
CA LYS A 34 16.54 7.86 25.35
C LYS A 34 15.07 8.09 25.00
N GLU A 35 14.69 9.34 24.84
CA GLU A 35 13.40 9.67 24.25
C GLU A 35 13.24 8.87 22.96
N GLN A 36 12.31 7.93 22.97
CA GLN A 36 12.03 7.09 21.80
C GLN A 36 11.39 7.98 20.74
N LEU A 37 12.06 8.18 19.61
CA LEU A 37 11.50 8.91 18.47
C LEU A 37 10.39 8.05 17.84
N ALA A 38 9.16 8.28 18.28
CA ALA A 38 8.02 7.50 17.82
C ALA A 38 6.76 8.36 17.67
N LEU A 39 6.00 8.10 16.62
CA LEU A 39 4.59 8.51 16.53
C LEU A 39 3.75 7.43 17.23
N TRP A 40 2.79 7.82 18.07
CA TRP A 40 1.95 6.84 18.74
C TRP A 40 0.52 7.35 18.96
N TYR A 41 -0.41 6.40 19.02
CA TYR A 41 -1.84 6.65 19.15
C TYR A 41 -2.49 5.55 19.98
N GLU A 42 -3.55 5.90 20.72
CA GLU A 42 -4.35 4.98 21.56
C GLU A 42 -5.66 4.57 20.89
N ARG A 43 -5.82 4.90 19.62
CA ARG A 43 -6.97 4.51 18.79
C ARG A 43 -6.52 4.13 17.37
N PRO A 44 -7.26 3.26 16.67
CA PRO A 44 -7.03 2.96 15.26
C PRO A 44 -7.18 4.22 14.38
N ALA A 45 -6.59 4.17 13.19
CA ALA A 45 -6.80 5.22 12.19
C ALA A 45 -8.21 5.14 11.60
N GLY A 46 -8.88 6.28 11.55
CA GLY A 46 -10.09 6.49 10.77
C GLY A 46 -9.73 6.92 9.33
N PRO A 47 -9.46 8.24 9.11
CA PRO A 47 -9.07 8.75 7.81
C PRO A 47 -7.60 8.39 7.48
N TRP A 48 -7.27 8.51 6.18
CA TRP A 48 -5.94 8.20 5.64
C TRP A 48 -4.81 8.97 6.35
N VAL A 49 -5.02 10.23 6.69
CA VAL A 49 -4.03 11.09 7.34
C VAL A 49 -3.63 10.62 8.75
N GLU A 50 -4.40 9.75 9.37
CA GLU A 50 -4.08 9.17 10.68
C GLU A 50 -3.29 7.86 10.57
N ALA A 51 -3.24 7.23 9.38
CA ALA A 51 -2.55 5.96 9.18
C ALA A 51 -1.02 6.15 9.27
N LEU A 52 -0.31 5.10 9.69
CA LEU A 52 1.13 5.12 9.83
C LEU A 52 1.82 4.67 8.55
N PRO A 53 2.75 5.47 7.98
CA PRO A 53 3.43 5.13 6.75
C PRO A 53 4.60 4.18 6.98
N VAL A 54 4.75 3.18 6.12
CA VAL A 54 5.97 2.38 5.97
C VAL A 54 6.37 2.34 4.51
N GLY A 55 7.67 2.29 4.20
CA GLY A 55 8.11 2.27 2.82
C GLY A 55 9.61 2.02 2.66
N ASN A 56 10.01 1.60 1.45
CA ASN A 56 11.40 1.31 1.09
C ASN A 56 11.92 2.14 -0.11
N GLY A 57 11.17 3.16 -0.52
CA GLY A 57 11.46 4.01 -1.68
C GLY A 57 10.74 3.58 -2.96
N ARG A 58 10.34 2.31 -3.09
CA ARG A 58 9.56 1.78 -4.22
C ARG A 58 8.17 1.32 -3.79
N LEU A 59 8.09 0.51 -2.75
CA LEU A 59 6.85 0.09 -2.12
C LEU A 59 6.57 0.92 -0.88
N GLY A 60 5.30 1.19 -0.65
CA GLY A 60 4.81 1.79 0.57
C GLY A 60 3.47 1.21 1.00
N ALA A 61 3.15 1.38 2.27
CA ALA A 61 1.83 1.12 2.80
C ALA A 61 1.45 2.13 3.88
N MET A 62 0.18 2.49 3.91
CA MET A 62 -0.45 3.17 5.03
C MET A 62 -1.10 2.12 5.92
N VAL A 63 -0.65 2.03 7.18
CA VAL A 63 -1.09 1.04 8.16
C VAL A 63 -2.11 1.66 9.09
N TYR A 64 -3.34 1.15 9.10
CA TYR A 64 -4.44 1.74 9.87
C TYR A 64 -4.48 1.26 11.32
N GLY A 65 -3.96 0.07 11.61
CA GLY A 65 -3.92 -0.48 12.97
C GLY A 65 -5.29 -0.90 13.50
N ARG A 66 -6.24 -1.29 12.66
CA ARG A 66 -7.60 -1.65 13.06
C ARG A 66 -7.63 -3.09 13.61
N PRO A 67 -8.11 -3.34 14.83
CA PRO A 67 -8.11 -4.67 15.43
C PRO A 67 -8.94 -5.70 14.67
N LEU A 68 -10.20 -5.37 14.34
CA LEU A 68 -11.16 -6.31 13.75
C LEU A 68 -11.00 -6.49 12.25
N GLN A 69 -10.60 -5.41 11.56
CA GLN A 69 -10.27 -5.43 10.14
C GLN A 69 -9.05 -4.53 9.91
N GLU A 70 -7.85 -5.13 9.78
CA GLU A 70 -6.67 -4.35 9.40
C GLU A 70 -6.77 -3.92 7.94
N ARG A 71 -6.32 -2.70 7.66
CA ARG A 71 -6.20 -2.16 6.32
C ARG A 71 -4.76 -1.73 6.05
N LEU A 72 -4.21 -2.22 4.98
CA LEU A 72 -2.96 -1.75 4.41
C LEU A 72 -3.26 -1.14 3.03
N GLN A 73 -3.19 0.17 2.90
CA GLN A 73 -3.28 0.81 1.60
C GLN A 73 -1.91 0.80 0.94
N LEU A 74 -1.82 0.07 -0.16
CA LEU A 74 -0.56 -0.20 -0.85
C LEU A 74 -0.22 0.87 -1.86
N ASN A 75 1.08 1.09 -2.05
CA ASN A 75 1.65 1.97 -3.02
C ASN A 75 2.82 1.32 -3.75
N GLU A 76 2.94 1.56 -5.05
CA GLU A 76 4.07 1.17 -5.89
C GLU A 76 4.44 2.36 -6.80
N ASP A 77 5.70 2.79 -6.81
CA ASP A 77 6.15 4.09 -7.33
C ASP A 77 5.98 4.28 -8.84
N THR A 78 5.85 3.19 -9.59
CA THR A 78 5.68 3.23 -11.06
C THR A 78 4.23 3.12 -11.52
N LEU A 79 3.26 2.99 -10.60
CA LEU A 79 1.84 2.82 -10.95
C LEU A 79 1.18 4.17 -11.26
N TRP A 80 1.33 4.64 -12.48
CA TRP A 80 0.69 5.85 -13.01
C TRP A 80 -0.39 5.50 -14.02
N ALA A 81 -1.39 6.37 -14.20
CA ALA A 81 -2.42 6.21 -15.23
C ALA A 81 -1.86 6.43 -16.63
N GLY A 82 -2.59 5.98 -17.65
CA GLY A 82 -2.19 6.10 -19.07
C GLY A 82 -1.06 5.16 -19.47
N GLY A 83 -0.23 5.58 -20.37
CA GLY A 83 0.90 4.82 -20.94
C GLY A 83 1.95 5.77 -21.53
N PRO A 84 2.94 5.28 -22.26
CA PRO A 84 3.87 6.14 -22.99
C PRO A 84 3.13 7.10 -23.92
N TYR A 85 3.39 8.39 -23.79
CA TYR A 85 2.76 9.43 -24.61
C TYR A 85 3.72 10.57 -24.94
N ARG A 86 3.38 11.30 -26.01
CA ARG A 86 4.07 12.54 -26.35
C ARG A 86 3.29 13.71 -25.75
N PHE A 87 3.96 14.55 -24.99
CA PHE A 87 3.38 15.72 -24.35
C PHE A 87 3.71 17.04 -25.06
N ASP A 88 4.64 17.02 -26.02
CA ASP A 88 5.04 18.19 -26.77
C ASP A 88 3.86 18.69 -27.62
N ASN A 89 3.61 20.00 -27.54
CA ASN A 89 2.62 20.65 -28.39
C ASN A 89 3.24 20.96 -29.77
N PRO A 90 2.70 20.40 -30.88
CA PRO A 90 3.25 20.65 -32.21
C PRO A 90 3.22 22.12 -32.62
N GLY A 91 2.30 22.90 -32.06
CA GLY A 91 2.16 24.35 -32.31
C GLY A 91 3.29 25.21 -31.72
N PHE A 92 4.11 24.66 -30.81
CA PHE A 92 5.10 25.42 -30.06
C PHE A 92 6.06 26.24 -30.93
N LYS A 93 6.67 25.60 -31.94
CA LYS A 93 7.62 26.26 -32.84
C LYS A 93 6.99 27.42 -33.63
N THR A 94 5.76 27.24 -34.08
CA THR A 94 5.03 28.24 -34.87
C THR A 94 4.52 29.38 -33.98
N ALA A 95 4.12 29.10 -32.75
CA ALA A 95 3.60 30.09 -31.81
C ALA A 95 4.70 30.99 -31.22
N LEU A 96 5.92 30.45 -30.99
CA LEU A 96 6.98 31.16 -30.27
C LEU A 96 7.35 32.53 -30.84
N PRO A 97 7.57 32.74 -32.17
CA PRO A 97 7.84 34.07 -32.72
C PRO A 97 6.67 35.02 -32.51
N ARG A 98 5.44 34.57 -32.63
CA ARG A 98 4.23 35.37 -32.42
C ARG A 98 4.09 35.81 -30.96
N VAL A 99 4.36 34.91 -30.02
CA VAL A 99 4.34 35.22 -28.57
C VAL A 99 5.37 36.31 -28.27
N ARG A 100 6.60 36.22 -28.82
CA ARG A 100 7.64 37.25 -28.65
C ARG A 100 7.18 38.59 -29.19
N ALA A 101 6.65 38.66 -30.39
CA ALA A 101 6.14 39.88 -30.98
C ALA A 101 5.00 40.53 -30.15
N LEU A 102 4.14 39.73 -29.55
CA LEU A 102 3.09 40.22 -28.65
C LEU A 102 3.65 40.78 -27.36
N ILE A 103 4.68 40.17 -26.81
CA ILE A 103 5.38 40.66 -25.62
C ILE A 103 6.07 41.97 -25.91
N ASP A 104 6.80 42.05 -27.05
CA ASP A 104 7.50 43.27 -27.47
C ASP A 104 6.52 44.43 -27.73
N ALA A 105 5.30 44.12 -28.15
CA ALA A 105 4.21 45.09 -28.34
C ALA A 105 3.44 45.43 -27.05
N GLY A 106 3.82 44.88 -25.88
CA GLY A 106 3.13 45.09 -24.62
C GLY A 106 1.77 44.36 -24.49
N ARG A 107 1.46 43.43 -25.40
CA ARG A 107 0.18 42.71 -25.49
C ARG A 107 0.22 41.41 -24.68
N PHE A 108 0.49 41.54 -23.37
CA PHE A 108 0.78 40.38 -22.49
C PHE A 108 -0.40 39.40 -22.34
N ILE A 109 -1.64 39.90 -22.34
CA ILE A 109 -2.83 39.02 -22.23
C ILE A 109 -2.93 38.11 -23.44
N GLU A 110 -2.77 38.64 -24.63
CA GLU A 110 -2.83 37.89 -25.87
C GLU A 110 -1.64 36.91 -26.01
N ALA A 111 -0.45 37.32 -25.54
CA ALA A 111 0.69 36.43 -25.47
C ALA A 111 0.41 35.24 -24.56
N ARG A 112 -0.16 35.46 -23.35
CA ARG A 112 -0.54 34.41 -22.41
C ARG A 112 -1.58 33.45 -23.04
N ASP A 113 -2.59 34.00 -23.70
CA ASP A 113 -3.66 33.19 -24.30
C ASP A 113 -3.12 32.32 -25.45
N LEU A 114 -2.19 32.87 -26.24
CA LEU A 114 -1.53 32.12 -27.30
C LEU A 114 -0.61 31.01 -26.72
N VAL A 115 0.12 31.30 -25.65
CA VAL A 115 0.93 30.30 -24.91
C VAL A 115 0.04 29.17 -24.41
N SER A 116 -1.07 29.50 -23.75
CA SER A 116 -2.02 28.52 -23.20
C SER A 116 -2.60 27.62 -24.29
N LYS A 117 -2.87 28.17 -25.46
CA LYS A 117 -3.47 27.43 -26.58
C LYS A 117 -2.45 26.53 -27.30
N ASP A 118 -1.31 27.08 -27.67
CA ASP A 118 -0.43 26.52 -28.69
C ASP A 118 0.95 26.11 -28.16
N MET A 119 1.30 26.43 -26.90
CA MET A 119 2.63 26.14 -26.35
C MET A 119 2.62 25.23 -25.12
N ILE A 120 1.51 25.17 -24.37
CA ILE A 120 1.41 24.26 -23.22
C ILE A 120 1.34 22.82 -23.71
N ALA A 121 1.98 21.95 -22.96
CA ALA A 121 1.95 20.49 -23.18
C ALA A 121 0.50 19.94 -23.28
N LYS A 122 0.31 18.85 -24.02
CA LYS A 122 -0.99 18.17 -24.16
C LYS A 122 -0.83 16.68 -23.86
N PRO A 123 -1.36 16.22 -22.74
CA PRO A 123 -2.13 16.95 -21.71
C PRO A 123 -1.26 17.98 -20.97
N ALA A 124 -1.91 19.02 -20.43
CA ALA A 124 -1.25 20.11 -19.73
C ALA A 124 -0.75 19.72 -18.33
N THR A 125 -1.26 18.63 -17.79
CA THR A 125 -0.91 18.06 -16.48
C THR A 125 -0.25 16.71 -16.62
N GLN A 126 0.54 16.33 -15.64
CA GLN A 126 1.08 14.98 -15.53
C GLN A 126 -0.06 13.96 -15.35
N MET A 127 0.15 12.71 -15.79
CA MET A 127 -0.79 11.63 -15.54
C MET A 127 -1.02 11.44 -14.04
N PRO A 128 -2.25 11.10 -13.62
CA PRO A 128 -2.54 10.82 -12.23
C PRO A 128 -1.74 9.62 -11.70
N TYR A 129 -1.26 9.76 -10.47
CA TYR A 129 -0.65 8.67 -9.74
C TYR A 129 -1.71 7.70 -9.24
N GLY A 130 -1.47 6.38 -9.30
CA GLY A 130 -2.39 5.32 -8.91
C GLY A 130 -1.98 4.63 -7.60
N ALA A 131 -2.95 4.38 -6.72
CA ALA A 131 -2.73 3.48 -5.59
C ALA A 131 -2.71 2.01 -6.06
N ALA A 132 -1.91 1.18 -5.40
CA ALA A 132 -1.84 -0.25 -5.71
C ALA A 132 -2.95 -1.08 -5.01
N GLY A 133 -3.98 -0.43 -4.47
CA GLY A 133 -5.11 -1.05 -3.80
C GLY A 133 -4.92 -1.22 -2.30
N ASP A 134 -5.94 -1.80 -1.66
CA ASP A 134 -5.93 -2.08 -0.24
C ASP A 134 -5.93 -3.58 0.02
N LEU A 135 -5.12 -4.02 0.97
CA LEU A 135 -5.29 -5.33 1.61
C LEU A 135 -6.14 -5.15 2.86
N LEU A 136 -7.22 -5.92 2.96
CA LEU A 136 -8.10 -5.99 4.11
C LEU A 136 -7.90 -7.35 4.78
N LEU A 137 -7.58 -7.34 6.08
CA LEU A 137 -7.46 -8.54 6.88
C LEU A 137 -8.64 -8.59 7.84
N ASP A 138 -9.63 -9.41 7.53
CA ASP A 138 -10.82 -9.63 8.35
C ASP A 138 -10.54 -10.65 9.45
N PHE A 139 -10.48 -10.20 10.70
CA PHE A 139 -10.23 -11.06 11.85
C PHE A 139 -11.52 -11.66 12.41
N HIS A 140 -11.52 -12.96 12.66
CA HIS A 140 -12.65 -13.69 13.21
C HIS A 140 -12.46 -13.97 14.70
N GLY A 141 -13.55 -14.00 15.45
CA GLY A 141 -13.54 -14.36 16.87
C GLY A 141 -12.93 -13.34 17.83
N LEU A 142 -12.49 -12.18 17.35
CA LEU A 142 -12.05 -11.12 18.22
C LEU A 142 -13.26 -10.45 18.91
N THR A 143 -13.16 -10.31 20.21
CA THR A 143 -14.11 -9.57 21.08
C THR A 143 -13.70 -8.10 21.18
N PRO A 144 -14.49 -7.23 21.85
CA PRO A 144 -14.08 -5.85 22.09
C PRO A 144 -12.65 -5.76 22.63
N THR A 145 -11.84 -4.90 22.06
CA THR A 145 -10.43 -4.78 22.34
C THR A 145 -10.15 -3.85 23.51
N ALA A 146 -9.08 -4.13 24.27
CA ALA A 146 -8.59 -3.29 25.35
C ALA A 146 -7.06 -3.09 25.22
N ALA A 147 -6.50 -2.18 26.01
CA ALA A 147 -5.06 -1.86 26.05
C ALA A 147 -4.48 -1.62 24.64
N TYR A 148 -5.23 -0.91 23.82
CA TYR A 148 -4.86 -0.63 22.43
C TYR A 148 -3.75 0.43 22.36
N ARG A 149 -2.76 0.17 21.52
CA ARG A 149 -1.75 1.15 21.12
C ARG A 149 -1.22 0.80 19.72
N ARG A 150 -1.05 1.82 18.88
CA ARG A 150 -0.25 1.73 17.66
C ARG A 150 0.86 2.77 17.68
N SER A 151 2.00 2.43 17.08
CA SER A 151 3.15 3.33 17.02
C SER A 151 3.98 3.07 15.78
N LEU A 152 4.67 4.11 15.31
CA LEU A 152 5.76 4.03 14.34
C LEU A 152 7.04 4.46 15.01
N ASP A 153 7.98 3.54 15.16
CA ASP A 153 9.33 3.83 15.61
C ASP A 153 10.12 4.41 14.43
N LEU A 154 10.61 5.66 14.60
CA LEU A 154 11.28 6.37 13.50
C LEU A 154 12.73 5.93 13.29
N ASP A 155 13.36 5.28 14.29
CA ASP A 155 14.71 4.73 14.16
C ASP A 155 14.71 3.42 13.37
N THR A 156 13.70 2.56 13.60
CA THR A 156 13.58 1.25 12.96
C THR A 156 12.65 1.24 11.75
N ALA A 157 11.79 2.25 11.62
CA ALA A 157 10.72 2.35 10.64
C ALA A 157 9.73 1.16 10.71
N ILE A 158 9.44 0.66 11.92
CA ILE A 158 8.49 -0.39 12.20
C ILE A 158 7.21 0.22 12.75
N ALA A 159 6.09 0.00 12.07
CA ALA A 159 4.77 0.29 12.58
C ALA A 159 4.28 -0.91 13.42
N THR A 160 3.92 -0.68 14.68
CA THR A 160 3.45 -1.71 15.60
C THR A 160 2.04 -1.39 16.08
N THR A 161 1.15 -2.40 16.05
CA THR A 161 -0.18 -2.34 16.68
C THR A 161 -0.26 -3.41 17.76
N ARG A 162 -0.65 -3.00 18.99
CA ARG A 162 -0.80 -3.91 20.14
C ARG A 162 -2.16 -3.72 20.78
N PHE A 163 -2.82 -4.82 21.13
CA PHE A 163 -4.09 -4.80 21.86
C PHE A 163 -4.33 -6.14 22.54
N THR A 164 -5.32 -6.18 23.43
CA THR A 164 -5.83 -7.44 24.03
C THR A 164 -7.26 -7.69 23.56
N SER A 165 -7.60 -8.97 23.37
CA SER A 165 -8.93 -9.42 23.00
C SER A 165 -9.19 -10.80 23.64
N GLY A 166 -10.29 -10.95 24.39
CA GLY A 166 -10.59 -12.20 25.09
C GLY A 166 -9.49 -12.69 26.07
N GLY A 167 -8.71 -11.76 26.64
CA GLY A 167 -7.56 -12.08 27.51
C GLY A 167 -6.26 -12.40 26.74
N ALA A 168 -6.32 -12.59 25.45
CA ALA A 168 -5.13 -12.81 24.60
C ALA A 168 -4.50 -11.48 24.18
N ARG A 169 -3.18 -11.45 24.08
CA ARG A 169 -2.41 -10.32 23.57
C ARG A 169 -2.13 -10.52 22.09
N HIS A 170 -2.42 -9.49 21.30
CA HIS A 170 -2.13 -9.44 19.87
C HIS A 170 -1.08 -8.36 19.58
N VAL A 171 -0.11 -8.71 18.75
CA VAL A 171 0.92 -7.80 18.24
C VAL A 171 0.99 -7.93 16.73
N ARG A 172 1.01 -6.82 16.04
CA ARG A 172 1.20 -6.74 14.59
C ARG A 172 2.33 -5.76 14.32
N GLU A 173 3.32 -6.18 13.55
CA GLU A 173 4.47 -5.36 13.17
C GLU A 173 4.54 -5.29 11.65
N THR A 174 4.61 -4.07 11.12
CA THR A 174 4.66 -3.83 9.67
C THR A 174 5.89 -3.00 9.36
N PHE A 175 6.67 -3.44 8.37
CA PHE A 175 7.81 -2.69 7.84
C PHE A 175 8.02 -3.01 6.36
N ALA A 176 8.81 -2.18 5.67
CA ALA A 176 9.19 -2.41 4.28
C ALA A 176 10.69 -2.73 4.17
N SER A 177 11.00 -3.92 3.63
CA SER A 177 12.38 -4.34 3.37
C SER A 177 12.89 -3.72 2.07
N ALA A 178 13.99 -2.98 2.14
CA ALA A 178 14.63 -2.42 0.96
C ALA A 178 15.45 -3.47 0.18
N PRO A 179 16.22 -4.39 0.81
CA PRO A 179 16.94 -5.41 0.07
C PRO A 179 16.03 -6.44 -0.60
N ASP A 180 14.94 -6.83 0.07
CA ASP A 180 14.03 -7.88 -0.43
C ASP A 180 12.88 -7.31 -1.27
N GLN A 181 12.69 -5.98 -1.26
CA GLN A 181 11.66 -5.29 -2.04
C GLN A 181 10.23 -5.77 -1.75
N VAL A 182 9.94 -6.05 -0.47
CA VAL A 182 8.63 -6.48 0.04
C VAL A 182 8.21 -5.65 1.25
N ILE A 183 6.91 -5.59 1.50
CA ILE A 183 6.36 -5.17 2.79
C ILE A 183 6.12 -6.43 3.61
N VAL A 184 6.53 -6.41 4.86
CA VAL A 184 6.37 -7.51 5.82
C VAL A 184 5.33 -7.09 6.84
N LEU A 185 4.32 -7.92 7.04
CA LEU A 185 3.36 -7.82 8.15
C LEU A 185 3.48 -9.08 9.00
N HIS A 186 4.02 -8.93 10.18
CA HIS A 186 4.17 -10.00 11.16
C HIS A 186 3.08 -9.89 12.23
N LEU A 187 2.39 -11.00 12.49
CA LEU A 187 1.26 -11.09 13.41
C LEU A 187 1.54 -12.16 14.46
N GLN A 188 1.29 -11.84 15.72
CA GLN A 188 1.40 -12.78 16.85
C GLN A 188 0.19 -12.68 17.76
N ALA A 189 -0.26 -13.84 18.26
CA ALA A 189 -1.22 -13.97 19.34
C ALA A 189 -0.60 -14.79 20.48
N SER A 190 -0.77 -14.34 21.72
CA SER A 190 -0.24 -14.99 22.92
C SER A 190 -1.31 -15.03 24.03
N GLY A 191 -1.03 -15.76 25.16
CA GLY A 191 -2.00 -15.89 26.25
C GLY A 191 -3.20 -16.81 25.90
N GLY A 192 -2.96 -17.82 25.04
CA GLY A 192 -4.00 -18.78 24.63
C GLY A 192 -4.81 -18.34 23.40
N GLY A 193 -4.56 -17.17 22.84
CA GLY A 193 -5.24 -16.70 21.62
C GLY A 193 -4.69 -17.31 20.35
N THR A 194 -5.52 -17.30 19.30
CA THR A 194 -5.17 -17.69 17.94
C THR A 194 -5.42 -16.56 16.95
N LEU A 195 -4.81 -16.69 15.79
CA LEU A 195 -5.00 -15.83 14.62
C LEU A 195 -5.89 -16.56 13.63
N ASP A 196 -7.10 -16.04 13.47
CA ASP A 196 -8.09 -16.51 12.51
C ASP A 196 -8.52 -15.32 11.66
N PHE A 197 -8.10 -15.27 10.40
CA PHE A 197 -8.39 -14.13 9.51
C PHE A 197 -8.40 -14.49 8.03
N ASP A 198 -9.06 -13.65 7.25
CA ASP A 198 -9.07 -13.69 5.79
C ASP A 198 -8.40 -12.45 5.22
N VAL A 199 -7.51 -12.64 4.25
CA VAL A 199 -6.93 -11.54 3.48
C VAL A 199 -7.66 -11.41 2.16
N GLY A 200 -8.22 -10.23 1.92
CA GLY A 200 -8.83 -9.85 0.66
C GLY A 200 -8.16 -8.62 0.05
N TYR A 201 -8.37 -8.43 -1.25
CA TYR A 201 -7.87 -7.26 -1.96
C TYR A 201 -9.02 -6.39 -2.45
N ARG A 202 -8.93 -5.09 -2.17
CA ARG A 202 -9.85 -4.07 -2.68
C ARG A 202 -9.13 -3.22 -3.72
N HIS A 203 -9.69 -3.17 -4.92
CA HIS A 203 -9.19 -2.31 -5.99
C HIS A 203 -9.34 -0.83 -5.59
N PRO A 204 -8.34 0.03 -5.85
CA PRO A 204 -8.48 1.45 -5.59
C PRO A 204 -9.62 2.02 -6.43
N ARG A 205 -10.46 2.84 -5.81
CA ARG A 205 -11.48 3.57 -6.55
C ARG A 205 -10.79 4.50 -7.54
N GLN A 206 -11.24 4.51 -8.77
CA GLN A 206 -10.83 5.53 -9.73
C GLN A 206 -11.46 6.86 -9.28
N VAL A 207 -10.64 7.76 -8.79
CA VAL A 207 -11.07 9.13 -8.52
C VAL A 207 -11.09 9.85 -9.87
N ASP A 208 -12.27 10.35 -10.26
CA ASP A 208 -12.38 11.27 -11.39
C ASP A 208 -11.81 12.64 -10.96
N TYR A 209 -10.51 12.81 -11.17
CA TYR A 209 -9.80 14.04 -10.81
C TYR A 209 -10.34 15.29 -11.53
N GLY A 210 -11.14 15.14 -12.59
CA GLY A 210 -11.87 16.24 -13.23
C GLY A 210 -13.06 16.75 -12.43
N LYS A 211 -13.54 15.97 -11.44
CA LYS A 211 -14.65 16.28 -10.54
C LYS A 211 -14.25 16.38 -9.08
N ALA A 212 -13.04 16.02 -8.73
CA ALA A 212 -12.55 16.12 -7.37
C ALA A 212 -12.41 17.61 -7.00
N ASN A 213 -13.14 18.05 -6.02
CA ASN A 213 -12.87 19.33 -5.38
C ASN A 213 -11.47 19.28 -4.74
N TYR A 214 -10.73 20.36 -4.84
CA TYR A 214 -9.33 20.49 -4.38
C TYR A 214 -9.18 20.37 -2.83
N ASP A 215 -10.27 20.18 -2.10
CA ASP A 215 -10.30 20.02 -0.64
C ASP A 215 -9.92 18.60 -0.16
N GLY A 216 -9.52 17.73 -1.08
CA GLY A 216 -9.10 16.36 -0.75
C GLY A 216 -10.22 15.45 -0.25
N LYS A 217 -11.46 15.94 -0.25
CA LYS A 217 -12.63 15.16 0.12
C LYS A 217 -13.20 14.50 -1.12
N SER A 218 -12.82 13.28 -1.38
CA SER A 218 -13.65 12.41 -2.21
C SER A 218 -14.96 12.18 -1.46
N ALA A 219 -16.06 12.64 -2.03
CA ALA A 219 -17.39 12.41 -1.47
C ALA A 219 -17.73 10.92 -1.27
N ASP A 220 -16.93 10.04 -1.88
CA ASP A 220 -17.08 8.60 -1.90
C ASP A 220 -16.01 7.83 -1.08
N ASP A 221 -15.09 8.52 -0.38
CA ASP A 221 -14.18 7.86 0.55
C ASP A 221 -14.81 7.77 1.93
N PRO A 222 -15.33 6.60 2.37
CA PRO A 222 -15.88 6.45 3.70
C PRO A 222 -14.85 6.71 4.80
N SER A 223 -13.55 6.70 4.50
CA SER A 223 -12.48 7.09 5.42
C SER A 223 -12.32 8.60 5.54
N ALA A 224 -12.91 9.39 4.62
CA ALA A 224 -12.89 10.86 4.68
C ALA A 224 -13.90 11.41 5.69
N ALA A 225 -14.86 10.62 6.15
CA ALA A 225 -15.77 11.01 7.21
C ALA A 225 -15.01 11.11 8.54
N THR A 226 -14.70 12.34 8.94
CA THR A 226 -14.23 12.63 10.29
C THR A 226 -15.26 12.12 11.29
N GLY A 227 -14.95 11.05 12.02
CA GLY A 227 -15.84 10.45 13.01
C GLY A 227 -16.53 9.15 12.57
N ALA A 228 -16.22 8.58 11.41
CA ALA A 228 -16.64 7.22 11.10
C ALA A 228 -16.12 6.25 12.19
N PRO A 229 -17.00 5.40 12.78
CA PRO A 229 -16.56 4.44 13.76
C PRO A 229 -15.43 3.58 13.15
N TRP A 230 -14.29 3.47 13.85
CA TRP A 230 -13.13 2.67 13.41
C TRP A 230 -13.42 1.16 13.37
N ASP A 231 -14.56 0.73 13.90
CA ASP A 231 -15.06 -0.65 13.93
C ASP A 231 -15.95 -1.01 12.73
N VAL A 232 -16.22 -0.05 11.83
CA VAL A 232 -16.95 -0.32 10.58
C VAL A 232 -16.07 -1.17 9.67
N LYS A 233 -16.53 -2.36 9.33
CA LYS A 233 -15.92 -3.20 8.30
C LYS A 233 -16.17 -2.59 6.92
N GLU A 234 -15.10 -2.44 6.17
CA GLU A 234 -15.16 -2.00 4.78
C GLU A 234 -15.38 -3.21 3.87
N ASP A 235 -16.39 -3.14 3.01
CA ASP A 235 -16.68 -4.22 2.07
C ASP A 235 -15.65 -4.24 0.93
N LEU A 236 -15.35 -5.45 0.44
CA LEU A 236 -14.49 -5.65 -0.73
C LEU A 236 -15.15 -5.21 -2.04
N GLU A 237 -16.41 -4.78 -1.98
CA GLU A 237 -17.21 -4.30 -3.12
C GLU A 237 -16.96 -5.09 -4.43
N GLU A 238 -17.13 -6.41 -4.37
CA GLU A 238 -16.89 -7.29 -5.53
C GLU A 238 -17.66 -6.87 -6.79
N SER A 239 -18.85 -6.28 -6.62
CA SER A 239 -19.68 -5.78 -7.71
C SER A 239 -19.07 -4.60 -8.49
N LYS A 240 -18.11 -3.89 -7.89
CA LYS A 240 -17.40 -2.76 -8.50
C LYS A 240 -16.01 -3.11 -9.00
N ARG A 241 -15.67 -4.40 -9.02
CA ARG A 241 -14.37 -4.87 -9.49
C ARG A 241 -14.25 -4.67 -10.99
N PRO A 242 -13.20 -3.99 -11.51
CA PRO A 242 -13.02 -3.85 -12.95
C PRO A 242 -12.81 -5.21 -13.61
N ALA A 243 -13.32 -5.37 -14.83
CA ALA A 243 -13.15 -6.61 -15.60
C ALA A 243 -11.68 -6.98 -15.88
N SER A 244 -10.77 -6.00 -15.79
CA SER A 244 -9.32 -6.19 -15.93
C SER A 244 -8.63 -6.71 -14.66
N LEU A 245 -9.35 -6.84 -13.54
CA LEU A 245 -8.79 -7.31 -12.27
C LEU A 245 -9.03 -8.81 -12.11
N ALA A 246 -7.95 -9.58 -11.99
CA ALA A 246 -7.99 -11.00 -11.65
C ALA A 246 -7.38 -11.21 -10.25
N ILE A 247 -8.06 -12.03 -9.44
CA ILE A 247 -7.57 -12.46 -8.11
C ILE A 247 -7.61 -13.97 -8.10
N ARG A 248 -6.47 -14.62 -7.81
CA ARG A 248 -6.35 -16.08 -7.85
C ARG A 248 -5.32 -16.59 -6.86
N ALA A 249 -5.39 -17.88 -6.58
CA ALA A 249 -4.33 -18.56 -5.85
C ALA A 249 -3.01 -18.59 -6.65
N ASP A 250 -1.90 -18.41 -5.95
CA ASP A 250 -0.55 -18.61 -6.46
C ASP A 250 0.19 -19.63 -5.59
N GLY A 251 -0.26 -20.88 -5.67
CA GLY A 251 0.05 -21.94 -4.75
C GLY A 251 -0.88 -21.95 -3.52
N PRO A 252 -0.63 -22.88 -2.56
CA PRO A 252 -1.55 -23.12 -1.45
C PRO A 252 -1.54 -22.01 -0.38
N ARG A 253 -0.53 -21.16 -0.37
CA ARG A 253 -0.28 -20.16 0.68
C ARG A 253 -0.09 -18.74 0.14
N ALA A 254 -0.45 -18.48 -1.12
CA ALA A 254 -0.30 -17.16 -1.70
C ALA A 254 -1.50 -16.76 -2.55
N LEU A 255 -1.86 -15.48 -2.44
CA LEU A 255 -2.85 -14.80 -3.26
C LEU A 255 -2.12 -13.93 -4.27
N LEU A 256 -2.52 -13.99 -5.53
CA LEU A 256 -2.03 -13.13 -6.60
C LEU A 256 -3.17 -12.30 -7.17
N VAL A 257 -2.93 -11.01 -7.23
CA VAL A 257 -3.79 -10.01 -7.84
C VAL A 257 -3.10 -9.49 -9.09
N GLU A 258 -3.81 -9.43 -10.20
CA GLU A 258 -3.34 -8.88 -11.47
C GLU A 258 -4.32 -7.84 -11.98
N GLY A 259 -3.82 -6.70 -12.42
CA GLY A 259 -4.66 -5.62 -12.91
C GLY A 259 -3.97 -4.76 -13.97
N ARG A 260 -4.70 -3.78 -14.45
CA ARG A 260 -4.22 -2.77 -15.39
C ARG A 260 -4.56 -1.38 -14.82
N ASN A 261 -3.66 -0.42 -15.05
CA ASN A 261 -3.87 0.97 -14.66
C ASN A 261 -5.03 1.63 -15.43
N ALA A 262 -5.41 2.82 -14.97
CA ALA A 262 -6.51 3.60 -15.54
C ALA A 262 -6.11 4.32 -16.84
N ASP A 263 -7.10 4.59 -17.69
CA ASP A 263 -7.01 5.58 -18.76
C ASP A 263 -7.00 6.99 -18.12
N ALA A 264 -6.27 7.93 -18.70
CA ALA A 264 -6.28 9.31 -18.26
C ALA A 264 -5.97 10.28 -19.40
N ALA A 265 -6.62 11.45 -19.40
CA ALA A 265 -6.38 12.55 -20.36
C ALA A 265 -6.32 12.10 -21.83
N GLY A 266 -7.15 11.13 -22.22
CA GLY A 266 -7.20 10.57 -23.57
C GLY A 266 -6.11 9.54 -23.89
N VAL A 267 -5.22 9.24 -22.94
CA VAL A 267 -4.20 8.20 -23.07
C VAL A 267 -4.67 6.91 -22.40
N LYS A 268 -4.66 5.82 -23.15
CA LYS A 268 -5.07 4.50 -22.62
C LYS A 268 -4.07 3.98 -21.60
N GLY A 269 -4.59 3.39 -20.52
CA GLY A 269 -3.81 2.64 -19.55
C GLY A 269 -3.26 1.36 -20.19
N VAL A 270 -1.95 1.21 -20.21
CA VAL A 270 -1.27 0.03 -20.75
C VAL A 270 -0.38 -0.67 -19.73
N LEU A 271 -0.19 -0.05 -18.58
CA LEU A 271 0.62 -0.57 -17.52
C LEU A 271 -0.12 -1.69 -16.78
N ARG A 272 0.44 -2.89 -16.78
CA ARG A 272 -0.03 -4.01 -15.95
C ARG A 272 0.60 -3.94 -14.58
N TYR A 273 -0.09 -4.41 -13.56
CA TYR A 273 0.46 -4.54 -12.22
C TYR A 273 0.09 -5.87 -11.59
N ALA A 274 0.89 -6.29 -10.64
CA ALA A 274 0.61 -7.44 -9.80
C ALA A 274 0.86 -7.11 -8.33
N VAL A 275 0.01 -7.65 -7.45
CA VAL A 275 0.23 -7.69 -6.00
C VAL A 275 0.19 -9.14 -5.57
N ARG A 276 1.18 -9.59 -4.80
CA ARG A 276 1.26 -10.95 -4.27
C ARG A 276 1.36 -10.91 -2.76
N VAL A 277 0.51 -11.69 -2.10
CA VAL A 277 0.53 -11.85 -0.64
C VAL A 277 0.80 -13.31 -0.34
N GLN A 278 1.91 -13.60 0.32
CA GLN A 278 2.29 -14.95 0.74
C GLN A 278 2.26 -15.05 2.26
N ALA A 279 1.58 -16.08 2.79
CA ALA A 279 1.56 -16.38 4.22
C ALA A 279 2.61 -17.42 4.58
N MET A 280 3.38 -17.13 5.65
CA MET A 280 4.35 -18.01 6.29
C MET A 280 4.02 -18.09 7.78
N GLY A 281 4.23 -19.24 8.40
CA GLY A 281 3.97 -19.43 9.83
C GLY A 281 3.21 -20.73 10.11
N ASP A 282 2.72 -20.86 11.33
CA ASP A 282 1.92 -21.98 11.81
C ASP A 282 0.44 -21.84 11.40
N GLY A 283 -0.39 -22.82 11.75
CA GLY A 283 -1.80 -22.85 11.40
C GLY A 283 -2.09 -23.33 9.98
N LYS A 284 -3.39 -23.48 9.71
CA LYS A 284 -3.87 -23.87 8.39
C LYS A 284 -3.98 -22.63 7.49
N VAL A 285 -3.39 -22.72 6.30
CA VAL A 285 -3.48 -21.66 5.28
C VAL A 285 -4.02 -22.26 3.99
N ASP A 286 -5.02 -21.62 3.41
CA ASP A 286 -5.56 -21.95 2.09
C ASP A 286 -5.99 -20.68 1.34
N VAL A 287 -6.25 -20.81 0.03
CA VAL A 287 -6.79 -19.75 -0.81
C VAL A 287 -8.07 -20.22 -1.46
N GLU A 288 -9.18 -19.57 -1.15
CA GLU A 288 -10.50 -19.87 -1.70
C GLU A 288 -11.30 -18.59 -1.93
N GLY A 289 -12.08 -18.55 -3.00
CA GLY A 289 -12.94 -17.41 -3.32
C GLY A 289 -12.19 -16.07 -3.48
N GLY A 290 -10.94 -16.12 -3.95
CA GLY A 290 -10.12 -14.90 -4.08
C GLY A 290 -9.65 -14.32 -2.73
N ARG A 291 -9.66 -15.11 -1.66
CA ARG A 291 -9.17 -14.75 -0.33
C ARG A 291 -8.12 -15.74 0.15
N LEU A 292 -7.08 -15.26 0.79
CA LEU A 292 -6.14 -16.09 1.55
C LEU A 292 -6.66 -16.20 2.97
N ARG A 293 -6.85 -17.43 3.44
CA ARG A 293 -7.42 -17.74 4.76
C ARG A 293 -6.37 -18.33 5.67
N VAL A 294 -6.32 -17.83 6.90
CA VAL A 294 -5.45 -18.33 7.99
C VAL A 294 -6.33 -18.75 9.15
N ARG A 295 -6.12 -19.95 9.69
CA ARG A 295 -6.90 -20.52 10.80
C ARG A 295 -6.01 -21.17 11.84
N GLY A 296 -6.29 -20.86 13.11
CA GLY A 296 -5.68 -21.50 14.28
C GLY A 296 -4.18 -21.22 14.42
N ALA A 297 -3.67 -20.14 13.83
CA ALA A 297 -2.27 -19.79 13.94
C ALA A 297 -1.97 -19.03 15.23
N ARG A 298 -0.73 -19.09 15.69
CA ARG A 298 -0.20 -18.23 16.77
C ARG A 298 0.73 -17.17 16.24
N GLU A 299 1.39 -17.48 15.14
CA GLU A 299 2.35 -16.60 14.49
C GLU A 299 2.26 -16.72 12.97
N VAL A 300 2.09 -15.59 12.29
CA VAL A 300 2.02 -15.53 10.82
C VAL A 300 2.78 -14.33 10.33
N THR A 301 3.56 -14.52 9.28
CA THR A 301 4.18 -13.45 8.52
C THR A 301 3.57 -13.41 7.13
N LEU A 302 3.05 -12.26 6.73
CA LEU A 302 2.64 -11.98 5.36
C LEU A 302 3.76 -11.23 4.64
N LEU A 303 4.24 -11.79 3.53
CA LEU A 303 5.12 -11.12 2.59
C LEU A 303 4.26 -10.52 1.48
N ILE A 304 4.35 -9.20 1.29
CA ILE A 304 3.52 -8.45 0.36
C ILE A 304 4.44 -7.81 -0.68
N GLY A 305 4.40 -8.32 -1.90
CA GLY A 305 5.11 -7.78 -3.06
C GLY A 305 4.13 -7.07 -3.99
N ALA A 306 4.57 -5.96 -4.60
CA ALA A 306 3.89 -5.35 -5.72
C ALA A 306 4.91 -4.98 -6.80
N ALA A 307 4.47 -5.00 -8.05
CA ALA A 307 5.28 -4.60 -9.21
C ALA A 307 4.38 -4.19 -10.36
N THR A 308 4.92 -3.39 -11.26
CA THR A 308 4.28 -3.05 -12.53
C THR A 308 5.08 -3.57 -13.72
N SER A 309 4.50 -3.47 -14.90
CA SER A 309 5.19 -3.77 -16.16
C SER A 309 6.09 -2.63 -16.65
N PHE A 310 6.32 -1.60 -15.83
CA PHE A 310 7.19 -0.48 -16.18
C PHE A 310 8.65 -0.90 -16.26
N VAL A 311 9.28 -0.65 -17.39
CA VAL A 311 10.73 -0.79 -17.61
C VAL A 311 11.37 0.59 -17.66
N ASN A 312 10.79 1.50 -18.45
CA ASN A 312 11.15 2.91 -18.52
C ASN A 312 10.01 3.71 -19.16
N PHE A 313 10.16 5.01 -19.30
CA PHE A 313 9.11 5.93 -19.79
C PHE A 313 8.63 5.65 -21.24
N ARG A 314 9.30 4.78 -21.98
CA ARG A 314 8.90 4.35 -23.35
C ARG A 314 8.50 2.88 -23.41
N ASP A 315 8.81 2.11 -22.37
CA ASP A 315 8.69 0.67 -22.35
C ASP A 315 7.92 0.19 -21.13
N THR A 316 6.78 -0.45 -21.36
CA THR A 316 5.91 -1.07 -20.36
C THR A 316 5.78 -2.58 -20.57
N SER A 317 6.79 -3.22 -21.19
CA SER A 317 6.76 -4.65 -21.55
C SER A 317 7.13 -5.60 -20.41
N GLY A 318 7.58 -5.10 -19.26
CA GLY A 318 7.98 -5.91 -18.13
C GLY A 318 6.93 -6.91 -17.67
N ASP A 319 7.33 -7.92 -16.92
CA ASP A 319 6.44 -8.92 -16.34
C ASP A 319 6.27 -8.70 -14.84
N PRO A 320 5.14 -8.09 -14.39
CA PRO A 320 4.90 -7.82 -12.98
C PRO A 320 4.69 -9.09 -12.17
N VAL A 321 4.13 -10.15 -12.76
CA VAL A 321 3.90 -11.44 -12.07
C VAL A 321 5.22 -12.12 -11.77
N GLN A 322 6.11 -12.20 -12.74
CA GLN A 322 7.45 -12.73 -12.53
C GLN A 322 8.20 -11.91 -11.47
N ALA A 323 8.09 -10.59 -11.53
CA ALA A 323 8.74 -9.70 -10.58
C ALA A 323 8.31 -9.92 -9.12
N VAL A 324 7.01 -10.14 -8.84
CA VAL A 324 6.52 -10.39 -7.47
C VAL A 324 6.75 -11.82 -6.99
N ARG A 325 7.05 -12.76 -7.87
CA ARG A 325 7.38 -14.14 -7.51
C ARG A 325 8.86 -14.35 -7.16
N THR A 326 9.73 -13.52 -7.71
CA THR A 326 11.18 -13.60 -7.51
C THR A 326 11.68 -12.77 -6.32
N ARG A 327 10.80 -12.05 -5.70
CA ARG A 327 11.00 -11.26 -4.47
C ARG A 327 10.31 -11.90 -3.31
#